data_de1d066d1fcc270970445be54ff2a792
#
_entry.id   de1d066d1fcc270970445be54ff2a792
#
_cell.length_a   1.000
_cell.length_b   1.000
_cell.length_c   1.000
_cell.angle_alpha   90.00
_cell.angle_beta   90.00
_cell.angle_gamma   90.00
#
_symmetry.space_group_name_H-M   'P 1'
#
loop_
_entity.id
_entity.type
_entity.pdbx_description
1 polymer ?
#
loop_
_entity_poly.entity_id
_entity_poly.type
_entity_poly.pdbx_seq_one_letter_code
_entity_poly.pdbx_strand_id
1 'polypeptide(L)' 'MARTTTSTRLNDMNLTELIDELRATKHEALNLRFRNATGQLDNTAEIKRVRRQIARINTLIRQREIAAAESTS' A
#
# COMPACT_ATOMS: atom_id res chain seq x y z
N MET A 1 -7.82 -16.53 1.89
CA MET A 1 -8.68 -15.36 2.10
C MET A 1 -8.09 -14.13 1.43
N ALA A 2 -8.87 -13.45 0.66
CA ALA A 2 -8.39 -12.25 -0.01
C ALA A 2 -8.03 -11.18 1.01
N ARG A 3 -6.89 -10.59 0.83
CA ARG A 3 -6.43 -9.53 1.70
C ARG A 3 -7.03 -8.22 1.25
N THR A 4 -8.11 -7.83 1.88
CA THR A 4 -8.80 -6.61 1.53
C THR A 4 -8.46 -5.52 2.54
N THR A 5 -7.67 -4.56 2.12
CA THR A 5 -7.34 -3.44 2.98
C THR A 5 -8.14 -2.24 2.52
N THR A 6 -9.09 -1.83 3.33
CA THR A 6 -9.92 -0.67 3.05
C THR A 6 -9.29 0.57 3.69
N SER A 7 -9.76 1.75 3.27
CA SER A 7 -9.29 3.01 3.86
C SER A 7 -9.54 3.04 5.36
N THR A 8 -10.68 2.51 5.81
CA THR A 8 -11.02 2.47 7.23
C THR A 8 -10.00 1.64 8.01
N ARG A 9 -9.67 0.48 7.46
CA ARG A 9 -8.71 -0.40 8.12
C ARG A 9 -7.31 0.22 8.16
N LEU A 10 -6.92 0.88 7.09
CA LEU A 10 -5.62 1.57 7.04
C LEU A 10 -5.54 2.67 8.08
N ASN A 11 -6.64 3.39 8.28
CA ASN A 11 -6.67 4.47 9.26
C ASN A 11 -6.51 3.96 10.69
N ASP A 12 -6.89 2.71 10.96
CA ASP A 12 -6.76 2.12 12.27
C ASP A 12 -5.39 1.54 12.55
N MET A 13 -4.55 1.44 11.55
CA MET A 13 -3.21 0.88 11.69
C MET A 13 -2.25 1.89 12.31
N ASN A 14 -1.33 1.39 13.14
CA ASN A 14 -0.25 2.21 13.63
C ASN A 14 0.86 2.33 12.57
N LEU A 15 1.88 3.14 12.83
CA LEU A 15 2.93 3.41 11.85
C LEU A 15 3.66 2.13 11.42
N THR A 16 3.98 1.27 12.37
CA THR A 16 4.67 0.01 12.07
C THR A 16 3.84 -0.88 11.17
N GLU A 17 2.55 -0.99 11.45
CA GLU A 17 1.64 -1.78 10.65
C GLU A 17 1.50 -1.22 9.23
N LEU A 18 1.46 0.10 9.11
CA LEU A 18 1.40 0.76 7.81
C LEU A 18 2.65 0.49 6.98
N ILE A 19 3.81 0.52 7.60
CA ILE A 19 5.07 0.23 6.93
C ILE A 19 5.09 -1.22 6.44
N ASP A 20 4.64 -2.14 7.28
CA ASP A 20 4.58 -3.55 6.91
C ASP A 20 3.60 -3.77 5.75
N GLU A 21 2.46 -3.11 5.80
CA GLU A 21 1.47 -3.20 4.73
C GLU A 21 2.01 -2.63 3.42
N LEU A 22 2.74 -1.52 3.50
CA LEU A 22 3.37 -0.92 2.33
C LEU A 22 4.36 -1.88 1.70
N ARG A 23 5.17 -2.53 2.51
CA ARG A 23 6.16 -3.48 2.05
C ARG A 23 5.50 -4.65 1.34
N ALA A 24 4.44 -5.20 1.93
CA ALA A 24 3.68 -6.29 1.33
C ALA A 24 3.03 -5.88 0.01
N THR A 25 2.46 -4.67 -0.02
CA THR A 25 1.79 -4.18 -1.22
C THR A 25 2.79 -3.91 -2.35
N LYS A 26 3.96 -3.40 -2.03
CA LYS A 26 5.02 -3.20 -3.02
C LYS A 26 5.49 -4.52 -3.61
N HIS A 27 5.58 -5.54 -2.78
CA HIS A 27 5.95 -6.87 -3.24
C HIS A 27 4.91 -7.43 -4.21
N GLU A 28 3.64 -7.23 -3.89
CA GLU A 28 2.55 -7.62 -4.77
C GLU A 28 2.60 -6.87 -6.09
N ALA A 29 2.93 -5.58 -6.06
CA ALA A 29 3.06 -4.78 -7.27
C ALA A 29 4.18 -5.32 -8.18
N LEU A 30 5.29 -5.73 -7.60
CA LEU A 30 6.38 -6.32 -8.36
C LEU A 30 5.95 -7.62 -9.03
N ASN A 31 5.23 -8.46 -8.31
CA ASN A 31 4.70 -9.70 -8.87
C ASN A 31 3.77 -9.45 -10.05
N LEU A 32 2.88 -8.47 -9.92
CA LEU A 32 1.96 -8.13 -10.98
C LEU A 32 2.69 -7.59 -12.21
N ARG A 33 3.70 -6.77 -12.00
CA ARG A 33 4.51 -6.26 -13.10
C ARG A 33 5.24 -7.39 -13.81
N PHE A 34 5.77 -8.33 -13.06
CA PHE A 34 6.45 -9.46 -13.60
C PHE A 34 5.52 -10.31 -14.46
N ARG A 35 4.32 -10.59 -13.96
CA ARG A 35 3.32 -11.34 -14.72
C ARG A 35 2.92 -10.61 -15.99
N ASN A 36 2.77 -9.31 -15.91
CA ASN A 36 2.42 -8.50 -17.07
C ASN A 36 3.52 -8.55 -18.12
N ALA A 37 4.78 -8.48 -17.71
CA ALA A 37 5.93 -8.52 -18.61
C ALA A 37 6.05 -9.87 -19.32
N THR A 38 5.62 -10.95 -18.66
CA THR A 38 5.65 -12.29 -19.25
C THR A 38 4.39 -12.63 -20.03
N GLY A 39 3.45 -11.69 -20.10
CA GLY A 39 2.20 -11.89 -20.85
C GLY A 39 1.16 -12.74 -20.12
N GLN A 40 1.38 -13.02 -18.86
CA GLN A 40 0.46 -13.84 -18.07
C GLN A 40 -0.70 -13.05 -17.47
N LEU A 41 -0.60 -11.74 -17.50
CA LEU A 41 -1.61 -10.87 -16.90
C LEU A 41 -2.22 -10.00 -17.99
N ASP A 42 -3.49 -10.26 -18.31
CA ASP A 42 -4.19 -9.51 -19.35
C ASP A 42 -4.88 -8.26 -18.82
N ASN A 43 -5.17 -8.23 -17.52
CA ASN A 43 -5.94 -7.17 -16.92
C ASN A 43 -5.05 -6.23 -16.12
N THR A 44 -4.97 -4.97 -16.56
CA THR A 44 -4.17 -3.96 -15.86
C THR A 44 -4.90 -3.32 -14.70
N ALA A 45 -6.17 -3.64 -14.50
CA ALA A 45 -6.95 -3.07 -13.40
C ALA A 45 -6.35 -3.40 -12.04
N GLU A 46 -5.81 -4.61 -11.87
CA GLU A 46 -5.17 -5.00 -10.63
C GLU A 46 -3.92 -4.17 -10.35
N ILE A 47 -3.14 -3.89 -11.38
CA ILE A 47 -1.94 -3.04 -11.25
C ILE A 47 -2.35 -1.65 -10.78
N LYS A 48 -3.39 -1.09 -11.37
CA LYS A 48 -3.88 0.22 -10.99
C LYS A 48 -4.38 0.24 -9.56
N ARG A 49 -5.08 -0.82 -9.16
CA ARG A 49 -5.59 -0.96 -7.79
C ARG A 49 -4.45 -0.98 -6.78
N VAL A 50 -3.42 -1.76 -7.06
CA VAL A 50 -2.27 -1.88 -6.16
C VAL A 50 -1.51 -0.55 -6.09
N ARG A 51 -1.37 0.15 -7.21
CA ARG A 51 -0.72 1.46 -7.22
C ARG A 51 -1.47 2.48 -6.37
N ARG A 52 -2.81 2.47 -6.43
CA ARG A 52 -3.63 3.33 -5.58
C ARG A 52 -3.45 2.98 -4.11
N GLN A 53 -3.39 1.70 -3.83
CA GLN A 53 -3.17 1.22 -2.46
C GLN A 53 -1.85 1.72 -1.93
N ILE A 54 -0.78 1.60 -2.70
CA ILE A 54 0.54 2.09 -2.31
C ILE A 54 0.51 3.59 -2.04
N ALA A 55 -0.11 4.35 -2.93
CA ALA A 55 -0.22 5.80 -2.76
C ALA A 55 -0.97 6.17 -1.48
N ARG A 56 -2.05 5.45 -1.20
CA ARG A 56 -2.85 5.68 0.00
C ARG A 56 -2.06 5.37 1.27
N ILE A 57 -1.36 4.24 1.28
CA ILE A 57 -0.54 3.87 2.43
C ILE A 57 0.58 4.88 2.65
N ASN A 58 1.25 5.30 1.59
CA ASN A 58 2.30 6.32 1.67
C ASN A 58 1.78 7.62 2.27
N THR A 59 0.59 8.03 1.85
CA THR A 59 -0.03 9.25 2.36
C THR A 59 -0.29 9.14 3.87
N LEU A 60 -0.81 8.00 4.31
CA LEU A 60 -1.09 7.76 5.72
C LEU A 60 0.19 7.73 6.55
N ILE A 61 1.23 7.08 6.03
CA ILE A 61 2.52 7.04 6.71
C ILE A 61 3.07 8.45 6.90
N ARG A 62 3.00 9.25 5.84
CA ARG A 62 3.49 10.62 5.88
C ARG A 62 2.70 11.46 6.90
N GLN A 63 1.38 11.30 6.93
CA GLN A 63 0.56 12.00 7.91
C GLN A 63 0.91 11.61 9.34
N ARG A 64 1.20 10.33 9.57
CA ARG A 64 1.59 9.85 10.89
C ARG A 64 2.95 10.38 11.30
N GLU A 65 3.90 10.46 10.36
CA GLU A 65 5.21 11.01 10.63
C GLU A 65 5.13 12.50 10.97
N ILE A 66 4.32 13.24 10.23
CA ILE A 66 4.12 14.66 10.49
C ILE A 66 3.50 14.88 11.87
N ALA A 67 2.46 14.08 12.18
CA ALA A 67 1.81 14.18 13.48
C ALA A 67 2.77 13.86 14.63
N ALA A 68 3.63 12.86 14.46
CA ALA A 68 4.63 12.51 15.45
C ALA A 68 5.66 13.65 15.63
N ALA A 69 6.08 14.25 14.53
CA ALA A 69 7.03 15.36 14.58
C ALA A 69 6.42 16.58 15.27
N GLU A 70 5.15 16.85 14.99
CA GLU A 70 4.46 17.96 15.62
C GLU A 70 4.26 17.76 17.11
N SER A 71 4.00 16.52 17.53
CA SER A 71 3.81 16.27 18.97
C SER A 71 5.10 16.32 19.75
N THR A 72 6.25 16.22 19.11
CA THR A 72 7.55 16.29 19.79
C THR A 72 8.16 17.69 19.77
N SER A 73 7.57 18.59 19.03
CA SER A 73 8.13 19.95 18.91
C SER A 73 7.65 20.90 19.98
#